data_cc99f3bb94baa1528dd69c23b14dfa64
#
_entry.id   cc99f3bb94baa1528dd69c23b14dfa64
#
_cell.length_a   1.000
_cell.length_b   1.000
_cell.length_c   1.000
_cell.angle_alpha   90.00
_cell.angle_beta   90.00
_cell.angle_gamma   90.00
#
_symmetry.space_group_name_H-M   'P 1'
#
loop_
_entity.id
_entity.type
_entity.pdbx_description
1 polymer ?
#
loop_
_entity_poly.entity_id
_entity_poly.type
_entity_poly.pdbx_seq_one_letter_code
_entity_poly.pdbx_strand_id
1 'polypeptide(L)'
;FSLQLTNNVVAAKSKSSFFNGKPFVFENPILIEDLPKVNVVIISHDHYDHLDSKAIKDLSNLVDHFIVPLGVGAHLKRWGVDKNKITELDWYESKSYKDVEFIFAPALHFSGR
;
A
#
# COMPACT_ATOMS: atom_id res chain seq x y z
N PHE A 1 5.74 -8.61 -9.55
CA PHE A 1 4.59 -8.39 -8.66
C PHE A 1 4.46 -9.55 -7.68
N SER A 2 4.51 -9.29 -6.40
CA SER A 2 4.12 -10.31 -5.42
C SER A 2 3.02 -9.76 -4.52
N LEU A 3 1.90 -10.47 -4.48
CA LEU A 3 0.93 -10.34 -3.44
C LEU A 3 1.34 -11.34 -2.36
N GLN A 4 1.89 -10.86 -1.24
CA GLN A 4 2.12 -11.72 -0.08
C GLN A 4 0.97 -11.56 0.89
N LEU A 5 0.20 -12.62 1.04
CA LEU A 5 -0.82 -12.76 2.07
C LEU A 5 -0.20 -13.54 3.23
N THR A 6 0.20 -12.84 4.28
CA THR A 6 0.61 -13.47 5.52
C THR A 6 -0.15 -12.85 6.68
N ASN A 7 -0.91 -13.65 7.41
CA ASN A 7 -1.62 -13.23 8.62
C ASN A 7 -2.46 -11.95 8.47
N ASN A 8 -3.24 -11.84 7.38
CA ASN A 8 -4.05 -10.67 7.06
C ASN A 8 -3.26 -9.39 6.75
N VAL A 9 -2.00 -9.52 6.37
CA VAL A 9 -1.19 -8.45 5.79
C VAL A 9 -1.15 -8.61 4.28
N VAL A 10 -1.53 -7.57 3.55
CA VAL A 10 -1.56 -7.59 2.08
C VAL A 10 -0.65 -6.50 1.53
N ALA A 11 0.26 -6.89 0.65
CA ALA A 11 0.93 -5.95 -0.23
C ALA A 11 0.13 -5.86 -1.54
N ALA A 12 -0.56 -4.75 -1.74
CA ALA A 12 -1.44 -4.59 -2.89
C ALA A 12 -0.79 -3.79 -4.01
N LYS A 13 -0.91 -4.30 -5.22
CA LYS A 13 -0.49 -3.62 -6.44
C LYS A 13 -1.67 -3.07 -7.22
N SER A 14 -1.41 -1.96 -7.84
CA SER A 14 -2.27 -1.19 -8.71
C SER A 14 -2.37 -1.71 -10.13
N LYS A 15 -3.49 -1.39 -10.77
CA LYS A 15 -3.74 -1.53 -12.21
C LYS A 15 -3.61 -0.22 -12.98
N SER A 16 -3.26 0.89 -12.34
CA SER A 16 -3.28 2.17 -13.03
C SER A 16 -1.92 2.48 -13.60
N SER A 17 -1.89 2.82 -14.85
CA SER A 17 -0.76 3.44 -15.46
C SER A 17 -1.24 4.69 -16.17
N PHE A 18 -0.86 5.82 -15.66
CA PHE A 18 -0.98 7.10 -16.33
C PHE A 18 0.11 7.26 -17.42
N PHE A 19 1.14 6.44 -17.36
CA PHE A 19 2.22 6.34 -18.35
C PHE A 19 2.08 5.04 -19.11
N ASN A 20 1.76 5.06 -20.37
CA ASN A 20 1.86 4.11 -21.48
C ASN A 20 2.13 2.61 -21.21
N GLY A 21 2.13 2.17 -19.97
CA GLY A 21 2.21 0.77 -19.59
C GLY A 21 0.81 0.17 -19.52
N LYS A 22 0.41 -0.57 -20.54
CA LYS A 22 -0.82 -1.36 -20.43
C LYS A 22 -0.61 -2.42 -19.35
N PRO A 23 -1.54 -2.57 -18.38
CA PRO A 23 -1.46 -3.66 -17.42
C PRO A 23 -1.52 -5.00 -18.16
N PHE A 24 -0.77 -6.00 -17.67
CA PHE A 24 -0.89 -7.36 -18.18
C PHE A 24 -2.32 -7.87 -17.98
N VAL A 25 -2.87 -8.50 -19.00
CA VAL A 25 -4.16 -9.19 -18.90
C VAL A 25 -3.91 -10.55 -18.24
N PHE A 26 -4.56 -10.79 -17.10
CA PHE A 26 -4.57 -12.07 -16.43
C PHE A 26 -5.89 -12.77 -16.70
N GLU A 27 -5.88 -14.10 -16.88
CA GLU A 27 -7.11 -14.88 -17.07
C GLU A 27 -8.02 -14.81 -15.85
N ASN A 28 -7.45 -14.78 -14.65
CA ASN A 28 -8.18 -14.68 -13.38
C ASN A 28 -7.59 -13.56 -12.50
N PRO A 29 -7.91 -12.29 -12.76
CA PRO A 29 -7.42 -11.22 -11.93
C PRO A 29 -8.08 -11.28 -10.55
N ILE A 30 -7.27 -11.14 -9.49
CA ILE A 30 -7.80 -10.91 -8.14
C ILE A 30 -8.24 -9.44 -8.08
N LEU A 31 -9.52 -9.23 -7.85
CA LEU A 31 -10.08 -7.89 -7.65
C LEU A 31 -9.98 -7.49 -6.19
N ILE A 32 -9.87 -6.19 -5.92
CA ILE A 32 -9.82 -5.67 -4.55
C ILE A 32 -11.09 -6.04 -3.78
N GLU A 33 -12.23 -6.03 -4.45
CA GLU A 33 -13.54 -6.42 -3.89
C GLU A 33 -13.63 -7.89 -3.48
N ASP A 34 -12.76 -8.76 -4.02
CA ASP A 34 -12.67 -10.18 -3.67
C ASP A 34 -11.74 -10.43 -2.47
N LEU A 35 -11.05 -9.39 -2.00
CA LEU A 35 -10.16 -9.51 -0.86
C LEU A 35 -10.96 -9.61 0.45
N PRO A 36 -10.53 -10.47 1.38
CA PRO A 36 -11.08 -10.44 2.73
C PRO A 36 -10.70 -9.12 3.41
N LYS A 37 -11.34 -8.84 4.54
CA LYS A 37 -10.94 -7.70 5.38
C LYS A 37 -9.45 -7.77 5.68
N VAL A 38 -8.73 -6.69 5.36
CA VAL A 38 -7.28 -6.57 5.52
C VAL A 38 -6.97 -5.75 6.77
N ASN A 39 -6.14 -6.27 7.66
CA ASN A 39 -5.74 -5.53 8.85
C ASN A 39 -4.75 -4.41 8.52
N VAL A 40 -3.72 -4.71 7.74
CA VAL A 40 -2.65 -3.76 7.44
C VAL A 40 -2.28 -3.82 5.97
N VAL A 41 -2.15 -2.67 5.36
CA VAL A 41 -1.49 -2.49 4.06
C VAL A 41 -0.13 -1.81 4.28
N ILE A 42 0.90 -2.40 3.71
CA ILE A 42 2.26 -1.87 3.72
C ILE A 42 2.56 -1.34 2.32
N ILE A 43 3.07 -0.11 2.26
CA ILE A 43 3.54 0.49 1.03
C ILE A 43 5.03 0.76 1.18
N SER A 44 5.84 0.22 0.26
CA SER A 44 7.29 0.35 0.32
C SER A 44 7.79 1.67 -0.23
N HIS A 45 7.16 2.19 -1.29
CA HIS A 45 7.57 3.42 -1.97
C HIS A 45 6.45 3.99 -2.84
N ASP A 46 6.68 5.14 -3.43
CA ASP A 46 5.65 5.98 -4.07
C ASP A 46 5.56 5.85 -5.60
N HIS A 47 6.24 4.92 -6.23
CA HIS A 47 6.11 4.72 -7.67
C HIS A 47 4.67 4.36 -8.06
N TYR A 48 4.25 4.79 -9.25
CA TYR A 48 2.86 4.65 -9.71
C TYR A 48 2.37 3.20 -9.82
N ASP A 49 3.29 2.26 -10.04
CA ASP A 49 2.98 0.83 -10.10
C ASP A 49 2.96 0.15 -8.73
N HIS A 50 3.36 0.86 -7.67
CA HIS A 50 3.33 0.40 -6.27
C HIS A 50 2.38 1.21 -5.40
N LEU A 51 2.06 2.44 -5.79
CA LEU A 51 1.16 3.33 -5.09
C LEU A 51 0.15 3.93 -6.07
N ASP A 52 -1.00 3.29 -6.21
CA ASP A 52 -2.09 3.73 -7.10
C ASP A 52 -3.24 4.33 -6.32
N SER A 53 -3.63 5.54 -6.73
CA SER A 53 -4.70 6.29 -6.12
C SER A 53 -6.07 5.58 -6.16
N LYS A 54 -6.36 4.87 -7.26
CA LYS A 54 -7.61 4.12 -7.37
C LYS A 54 -7.61 2.93 -6.43
N ALA A 55 -6.54 2.14 -6.42
CA ALA A 55 -6.40 1.00 -5.53
C ALA A 55 -6.49 1.41 -4.06
N ILE A 56 -5.85 2.53 -3.69
CA ILE A 56 -5.92 3.05 -2.31
C ILE A 56 -7.34 3.45 -1.92
N LYS A 57 -8.08 4.12 -2.81
CA LYS A 57 -9.48 4.48 -2.55
C LYS A 57 -10.35 3.25 -2.37
N ASP A 58 -10.19 2.26 -3.24
CA ASP A 58 -10.96 1.02 -3.19
C ASP A 58 -10.62 0.21 -1.91
N LEU A 59 -9.34 0.21 -1.48
CA LEU A 59 -8.87 -0.45 -0.27
C LEU A 59 -9.25 0.27 1.02
N SER A 60 -9.44 1.57 1.00
CA SER A 60 -9.56 2.41 2.21
C SER A 60 -10.66 1.95 3.18
N ASN A 61 -11.73 1.36 2.64
CA ASN A 61 -12.85 0.84 3.42
C ASN A 61 -12.65 -0.60 3.91
N LEU A 62 -11.73 -1.34 3.27
CA LEU A 62 -11.44 -2.74 3.58
C LEU A 62 -10.26 -2.91 4.54
N VAL A 63 -9.48 -1.86 4.75
CA VAL A 63 -8.22 -1.87 5.47
C VAL A 63 -8.37 -1.16 6.81
N ASP A 64 -7.87 -1.80 7.85
CA ASP A 64 -7.86 -1.19 9.18
C ASP A 64 -6.75 -0.14 9.31
N HIS A 65 -5.56 -0.41 8.73
CA HIS A 65 -4.40 0.46 8.89
C HIS A 65 -3.43 0.43 7.70
N PHE A 66 -2.76 1.55 7.47
CA PHE A 66 -1.70 1.71 6.47
C PHE A 66 -0.38 2.03 7.16
N ILE A 67 0.68 1.31 6.81
CA ILE A 67 2.05 1.60 7.23
C ILE A 67 2.85 1.98 5.99
N VAL A 68 3.38 3.18 5.98
CA VAL A 68 3.95 3.79 4.78
C VAL A 68 5.24 4.56 5.11
N PRO A 69 6.10 4.82 4.11
CA PRO A 69 7.26 5.68 4.29
C PRO A 69 6.86 7.12 4.61
N LEU A 70 7.77 7.82 5.24
CA LEU A 70 7.66 9.26 5.49
C LEU A 70 7.34 10.02 4.18
N GLY A 71 6.32 10.85 4.21
CA GLY A 71 5.83 11.62 3.07
C GLY A 71 4.75 10.94 2.22
N VAL A 72 4.68 9.62 2.21
CA VAL A 72 3.64 8.90 1.45
C VAL A 72 2.25 9.09 2.04
N GLY A 73 2.15 9.26 3.33
CA GLY A 73 0.87 9.52 4.01
C GLY A 73 0.13 10.77 3.50
N ALA A 74 0.87 11.76 2.97
CA ALA A 74 0.26 12.94 2.36
C ALA A 74 -0.56 12.57 1.11
N HIS A 75 -0.09 11.63 0.28
CA HIS A 75 -0.83 11.13 -0.87
C HIS A 75 -2.09 10.39 -0.42
N LEU A 76 -1.98 9.52 0.58
CA LEU A 76 -3.13 8.76 1.11
C LEU A 76 -4.23 9.70 1.65
N LYS A 77 -3.85 10.70 2.43
CA LYS A 77 -4.79 11.71 2.96
C LYS A 77 -5.48 12.48 1.82
N ARG A 78 -4.72 12.88 0.80
CA ARG A 78 -5.25 13.56 -0.39
C ARG A 78 -6.28 12.71 -1.14
N TRP A 79 -6.14 11.39 -1.10
CA TRP A 79 -7.05 10.45 -1.74
C TRP A 79 -8.20 9.99 -0.84
N GLY A 80 -8.32 10.56 0.36
CA GLY A 80 -9.45 10.37 1.26
C GLY A 80 -9.28 9.30 2.33
N VAL A 81 -8.06 8.80 2.54
CA VAL A 81 -7.80 7.90 3.66
C VAL A 81 -7.76 8.68 4.97
N ASP A 82 -8.47 8.19 6.00
CA ASP A 82 -8.46 8.78 7.31
C ASP A 82 -7.05 8.80 7.91
N LYS A 83 -6.62 9.96 8.40
CA LYS A 83 -5.31 10.14 9.04
C LYS A 83 -5.06 9.17 10.20
N ASN A 84 -6.10 8.77 10.91
CA ASN A 84 -6.01 7.82 12.03
C ASN A 84 -5.68 6.40 11.59
N LYS A 85 -5.86 6.08 10.30
CA LYS A 85 -5.48 4.82 9.69
C LYS A 85 -4.06 4.80 9.14
N ILE A 86 -3.32 5.89 9.23
CA ILE A 86 -2.01 6.04 8.58
C ILE A 86 -0.93 6.17 9.63
N THR A 87 0.09 5.32 9.54
CA THR A 87 1.36 5.46 10.25
C THR A 87 2.47 5.66 9.22
N GLU A 88 3.17 6.78 9.32
CA GLU A 88 4.39 7.03 8.55
C GLU A 88 5.60 6.61 9.38
N LEU A 89 6.53 5.90 8.77
CA LEU A 89 7.78 5.49 9.39
C LEU A 89 8.96 6.03 8.59
N ASP A 90 9.95 6.57 9.30
CA ASP A 90 11.26 6.89 8.76
C ASP A 90 12.20 5.69 8.93
N TRP A 91 13.41 5.80 8.40
CA TRP A 91 14.41 4.74 8.48
C TRP A 91 14.68 4.32 9.92
N TYR A 92 14.70 3.02 10.15
CA TYR A 92 14.91 2.37 11.45
C TYR A 92 13.81 2.59 12.49
N GLU A 93 12.75 3.32 12.13
CA GLU A 93 11.58 3.38 13.00
C GLU A 93 10.76 2.10 12.90
N SER A 94 10.06 1.80 13.97
CA SER A 94 9.19 0.62 14.06
C SER A 94 7.81 0.97 14.55
N LYS A 95 6.86 0.14 14.18
CA LYS A 95 5.47 0.19 14.62
C LYS A 95 4.97 -1.22 14.89
N SER A 96 4.50 -1.45 16.08
CA SER A 96 3.73 -2.67 16.39
C SER A 96 2.27 -2.46 16.05
N TYR A 97 1.70 -3.41 15.34
CA TYR A 97 0.28 -3.46 15.05
C TYR A 97 -0.21 -4.88 15.29
N LYS A 98 -1.14 -5.03 16.26
CA LYS A 98 -1.49 -6.34 16.81
C LYS A 98 -0.21 -7.07 17.25
N ASP A 99 0.00 -8.31 16.85
CA ASP A 99 1.14 -9.13 17.26
C ASP A 99 2.33 -9.06 16.27
N VAL A 100 2.31 -8.10 15.34
CA VAL A 100 3.35 -7.93 14.32
C VAL A 100 4.09 -6.62 14.50
N GLU A 101 5.41 -6.68 14.54
CA GLU A 101 6.28 -5.51 14.51
C GLU A 101 6.75 -5.23 13.08
N PHE A 102 6.58 -3.99 12.64
CA PHE A 102 7.03 -3.50 11.35
C PHE A 102 8.22 -2.57 11.56
N ILE A 103 9.35 -2.91 10.96
CA ILE A 103 10.58 -2.11 11.01
C ILE A 103 10.85 -1.58 9.60
N PHE A 104 11.07 -0.27 9.49
CA PHE A 104 11.36 0.38 8.22
C PHE A 104 12.86 0.38 7.95
N ALA A 105 13.30 -0.48 7.03
CA ALA A 105 14.70 -0.56 6.62
C ALA A 105 14.96 0.34 5.40
N PRO A 106 16.10 1.07 5.36
CA PRO A 106 16.44 1.90 4.22
C PRO A 106 16.74 1.06 2.99
N ALA A 107 16.34 1.58 1.82
CA ALA A 107 16.70 1.05 0.52
C ALA A 107 17.07 2.19 -0.42
N LEU A 108 18.04 1.95 -1.30
CA LEU A 108 18.38 2.91 -2.35
C LEU A 108 17.32 2.84 -3.44
N HIS A 109 16.40 3.79 -3.39
CA HIS A 109 15.33 3.93 -4.37
C HIS A 109 14.92 5.39 -4.49
N PHE A 110 14.49 5.82 -5.67
CA PHE A 110 14.09 7.20 -5.89
C PHE A 110 12.56 7.35 -5.85
N SER A 111 12.09 8.55 -5.51
CA SER A 111 10.68 8.90 -5.67
C SER A 111 10.35 9.14 -7.14
N GLY A 112 9.23 8.60 -7.61
CA GLY A 112 8.75 8.70 -8.98
C GLY A 112 7.57 9.67 -9.16
N ARG A 113 7.29 10.48 -8.14
CA ARG A 113 6.16 11.43 -8.15
C ARG A 113 6.58 12.88 -8.08
#